data_70f752b4d3fbff3d8addffbccda91d1e
#
_entry.id   70f752b4d3fbff3d8addffbccda91d1e
#
_cell.length_a   1.000
_cell.length_b   1.000
_cell.length_c   1.000
_cell.angle_alpha   90.00
_cell.angle_beta   90.00
_cell.angle_gamma   90.00
#
_symmetry.space_group_name_H-M   'P 1'
#
loop_
_entity.id
_entity.type
_entity.pdbx_description
1 polymer ?
#
loop_
_entity_poly.entity_id
_entity_poly.type
_entity_poly.pdbx_seq_one_letter_code
_entity_poly.pdbx_strand_id
1 'polypeptide(L)'
;MAAAGPRPTALISFRSPDEGVPALHLAFGAARQTLRAMVPAEVVPLLARVDALARAGAWCVGYLHYEASAAFDAAFDAHAPSDATRPLAAFAVYDGPLAGADADAAWGASADVAVEWSGGPKREAFNGAIAEILRAIADGELYQVNATAPLLGTLRGDALALFAALRRAQPNAYAAYLDLGQGLPDDRFLSVSPELFFDWRDGRLLARPMKGTAPRGADAADDAAQAEFLRSAPKERAENLMIVDLLRNDLSRIAEPHSVQVPRLFHTEAWPTVWQMSSDVVARPRPGIALADVFGALFPCGSITGAPKVQAMRLIKRIEAEPRGVYCGAIGVVQPGGAATFNVPIRTLALRDDGATTHVRCGIGSGITADATAAGEWDEWRHKRAFVDRASQAFELLETLRLEQGVVEEAAAHLERMAGAARHFGFAPPAAAAARTLAAVVAAHPRGTWRVRLLADRAGDARAEAFELAPSPPLVRVQVARTPLIGADGEFVRFKTTRRAHYDAFAPRDPELFDTLLWNERGELTEFTRGNVALRLDGQWLTPALRCGLLPGVARARLLREGRLREAVIHKHDLARADGLAFFNSLRGWVDARCVLAPRGG
;
A
#
# COMPACT_ATOMS: atom_id res chain seq x y z
N MET A 1 -28.37 2.88 -25.12
CA MET A 1 -27.10 2.23 -24.78
C MET A 1 -26.00 2.97 -25.56
N ALA A 2 -25.18 3.78 -24.90
CA ALA A 2 -24.00 4.33 -25.55
C ALA A 2 -23.07 3.17 -25.89
N ALA A 3 -22.58 3.10 -27.11
CA ALA A 3 -21.58 2.12 -27.51
C ALA A 3 -20.38 2.26 -26.56
N ALA A 4 -20.01 1.16 -25.90
CA ALA A 4 -18.81 1.16 -25.07
C ALA A 4 -17.63 1.54 -25.98
N GLY A 5 -16.92 2.61 -25.64
CA GLY A 5 -15.74 3.03 -26.38
C GLY A 5 -14.68 1.92 -26.44
N PRO A 6 -13.69 2.02 -27.32
CA PRO A 6 -12.66 1.01 -27.46
C PRO A 6 -11.95 0.79 -26.13
N ARG A 7 -11.86 -0.49 -25.70
CA ARG A 7 -11.18 -0.84 -24.44
C ARG A 7 -9.69 -0.47 -24.56
N PRO A 8 -9.11 0.26 -23.60
CA PRO A 8 -7.71 0.63 -23.67
C PRO A 8 -6.82 -0.60 -23.49
N THR A 9 -5.72 -0.66 -24.24
CA THR A 9 -4.67 -1.68 -24.07
C THR A 9 -3.53 -1.19 -23.19
N ALA A 10 -3.36 0.13 -23.04
CA ALA A 10 -2.44 0.70 -22.07
C ALA A 10 -2.95 2.04 -21.52
N LEU A 11 -2.74 2.25 -20.22
CA LEU A 11 -2.94 3.53 -19.54
C LEU A 11 -1.66 3.88 -18.78
N ILE A 12 -1.17 5.11 -18.96
CA ILE A 12 0.01 5.65 -18.27
C ILE A 12 -0.39 6.91 -17.52
N SER A 13 -0.21 6.90 -16.20
CA SER A 13 -0.41 8.07 -15.35
C SER A 13 0.83 8.22 -14.45
N PHE A 14 1.85 8.86 -15.00
CA PHE A 14 3.11 9.09 -14.32
C PHE A 14 3.19 10.53 -13.84
N ARG A 15 3.48 10.70 -12.54
CA ARG A 15 3.73 12.04 -12.00
C ARG A 15 4.95 12.67 -12.68
N SER A 16 5.00 13.99 -12.67
CA SER A 16 6.18 14.70 -13.16
C SER A 16 7.43 14.27 -12.38
N PRO A 17 8.51 13.92 -13.06
CA PRO A 17 9.78 13.63 -12.40
C PRO A 17 10.45 14.88 -11.81
N ASP A 18 10.20 16.06 -12.40
CA ASP A 18 10.79 17.34 -12.00
C ASP A 18 9.84 18.53 -12.23
N GLU A 19 10.13 19.67 -11.57
CA GLU A 19 9.45 20.94 -11.82
C GLU A 19 9.63 21.34 -13.29
N GLY A 20 8.53 21.75 -13.92
CA GLY A 20 8.53 22.14 -15.34
C GLY A 20 8.36 20.98 -16.35
N VAL A 21 8.47 19.73 -15.91
CA VAL A 21 8.16 18.57 -16.75
C VAL A 21 6.69 18.17 -16.51
N PRO A 22 5.83 18.12 -17.56
CA PRO A 22 4.44 17.73 -17.37
C PRO A 22 4.32 16.28 -16.95
N ALA A 23 3.35 16.01 -16.08
CA ALA A 23 2.94 14.64 -15.77
C ALA A 23 2.36 13.97 -17.03
N LEU A 24 2.60 12.68 -17.18
CA LEU A 24 2.02 11.91 -18.27
C LEU A 24 0.65 11.38 -17.84
N HIS A 25 -0.36 11.62 -18.67
CA HIS A 25 -1.70 11.07 -18.48
C HIS A 25 -2.25 10.62 -19.83
N LEU A 26 -1.91 9.39 -20.22
CA LEU A 26 -2.04 8.88 -21.56
C LEU A 26 -2.88 7.60 -21.56
N ALA A 27 -3.79 7.50 -22.54
CA ALA A 27 -4.55 6.29 -22.82
C ALA A 27 -4.27 5.84 -24.26
N PHE A 28 -4.11 4.54 -24.46
CA PHE A 28 -3.83 3.96 -25.76
C PHE A 28 -4.87 2.88 -26.09
N GLY A 29 -5.37 2.93 -27.32
CA GLY A 29 -6.30 1.95 -27.88
C GLY A 29 -5.59 0.74 -28.46
N ALA A 30 -5.99 0.30 -29.67
CA ALA A 30 -5.34 -0.82 -30.32
C ALA A 30 -3.90 -0.49 -30.73
N ALA A 31 -2.98 -1.38 -30.42
CA ALA A 31 -1.59 -1.26 -30.83
C ALA A 31 -1.44 -1.57 -32.33
N ARG A 32 -0.57 -0.81 -33.02
CA ARG A 32 -0.20 -1.10 -34.42
C ARG A 32 0.54 -2.42 -34.54
N GLN A 33 1.40 -2.72 -33.57
CA GLN A 33 2.13 -3.97 -33.43
C GLN A 33 2.55 -4.16 -31.97
N THR A 34 2.82 -5.41 -31.59
CA THR A 34 3.44 -5.74 -30.29
C THR A 34 4.75 -6.47 -30.55
N LEU A 35 5.83 -5.94 -29.99
CA LEU A 35 7.16 -6.53 -30.01
C LEU A 35 7.33 -7.41 -28.76
N ARG A 36 7.96 -8.57 -28.90
CA ARG A 36 8.16 -9.52 -27.79
C ARG A 36 9.57 -10.09 -27.82
N ALA A 37 10.13 -10.34 -26.64
CA ALA A 37 11.33 -11.11 -26.43
C ALA A 37 11.03 -12.28 -25.51
N MET A 38 11.17 -13.50 -26.03
CA MET A 38 10.85 -14.75 -25.32
C MET A 38 12.04 -15.28 -24.54
N VAL A 39 13.24 -14.99 -25.01
CA VAL A 39 14.51 -15.47 -24.43
C VAL A 39 15.46 -14.28 -24.18
N PRO A 40 16.43 -14.41 -23.26
CA PRO A 40 17.34 -13.30 -22.94
C PRO A 40 18.05 -12.68 -24.16
N ALA A 41 18.45 -13.49 -25.13
CA ALA A 41 19.15 -13.03 -26.32
C ALA A 41 18.31 -12.07 -27.21
N GLU A 42 17.00 -12.06 -27.06
CA GLU A 42 16.08 -11.20 -27.83
C GLU A 42 15.79 -9.85 -27.14
N VAL A 43 16.12 -9.70 -25.86
CA VAL A 43 15.78 -8.50 -25.06
C VAL A 43 16.49 -7.25 -25.57
N VAL A 44 17.81 -7.33 -25.76
CA VAL A 44 18.62 -6.20 -26.27
C VAL A 44 18.21 -5.79 -27.70
N PRO A 45 18.03 -6.72 -28.66
CA PRO A 45 17.48 -6.41 -29.98
C PRO A 45 16.08 -5.78 -29.93
N LEU A 46 15.22 -6.25 -29.04
CA LEU A 46 13.88 -5.66 -28.83
C LEU A 46 13.98 -4.21 -28.38
N LEU A 47 14.80 -3.90 -27.37
CA LEU A 47 15.00 -2.52 -26.89
C LEU A 47 15.59 -1.61 -27.96
N ALA A 48 16.53 -2.09 -28.77
CA ALA A 48 17.06 -1.35 -29.92
C ALA A 48 15.94 -1.05 -30.95
N ARG A 49 15.05 -1.99 -31.19
CA ARG A 49 13.90 -1.78 -32.09
C ARG A 49 12.91 -0.79 -31.53
N VAL A 50 12.63 -0.84 -30.21
CA VAL A 50 11.77 0.15 -29.51
C VAL A 50 12.36 1.55 -29.64
N ASP A 51 13.65 1.73 -29.37
CA ASP A 51 14.34 3.02 -29.50
C ASP A 51 14.25 3.57 -30.93
N ALA A 52 14.51 2.73 -31.93
CA ALA A 52 14.43 3.13 -33.34
C ALA A 52 13.02 3.55 -33.74
N LEU A 53 11.98 2.86 -33.31
CA LEU A 53 10.58 3.20 -33.58
C LEU A 53 10.16 4.49 -32.89
N ALA A 54 10.57 4.69 -31.66
CA ALA A 54 10.29 5.91 -30.91
C ALA A 54 10.97 7.12 -31.55
N ARG A 55 12.24 7.00 -31.96
CA ARG A 55 12.94 8.06 -32.72
C ARG A 55 12.26 8.36 -34.08
N ALA A 56 11.61 7.36 -34.66
CA ALA A 56 10.80 7.53 -35.89
C ALA A 56 9.39 8.09 -35.63
N GLY A 57 9.06 8.49 -34.42
CA GLY A 57 7.81 9.18 -34.07
C GLY A 57 6.72 8.29 -33.46
N ALA A 58 6.98 7.02 -33.18
CA ALA A 58 6.03 6.14 -32.52
C ALA A 58 6.06 6.30 -30.99
N TRP A 59 4.94 5.96 -30.35
CA TRP A 59 4.86 5.72 -28.92
C TRP A 59 5.06 4.23 -28.64
N CYS A 60 5.89 3.89 -27.66
CA CYS A 60 6.12 2.50 -27.27
C CYS A 60 5.84 2.37 -25.76
N VAL A 61 4.88 1.51 -25.39
CA VAL A 61 4.52 1.25 -23.99
C VAL A 61 4.73 -0.23 -23.70
N GLY A 62 5.43 -0.55 -22.61
CA GLY A 62 5.74 -1.94 -22.35
C GLY A 62 6.41 -2.21 -21.02
N TYR A 63 6.94 -3.41 -20.91
CA TYR A 63 7.53 -3.92 -19.67
C TYR A 63 8.73 -4.84 -19.93
N LEU A 64 9.56 -4.99 -18.89
CA LEU A 64 10.55 -6.06 -18.74
C LEU A 64 10.27 -6.81 -17.44
N HIS A 65 10.30 -8.14 -17.49
CA HIS A 65 10.33 -9.00 -16.30
C HIS A 65 11.70 -8.91 -15.62
N TYR A 66 11.74 -9.14 -14.30
CA TYR A 66 13.00 -9.21 -13.55
C TYR A 66 13.99 -10.20 -14.17
N GLU A 67 13.53 -11.32 -14.68
CA GLU A 67 14.31 -12.40 -15.30
C GLU A 67 14.96 -11.97 -16.63
N ALA A 68 14.53 -10.87 -17.24
CA ALA A 68 15.21 -10.27 -18.39
C ALA A 68 16.62 -9.78 -18.05
N SER A 69 16.98 -9.68 -16.78
CA SER A 69 18.31 -9.29 -16.29
C SER A 69 19.44 -10.14 -16.89
N ALA A 70 19.21 -11.42 -17.14
CA ALA A 70 20.17 -12.33 -17.77
C ALA A 70 20.58 -11.91 -19.20
N ALA A 71 19.84 -10.98 -19.84
CA ALA A 71 20.19 -10.42 -21.15
C ALA A 71 21.31 -9.38 -21.07
N PHE A 72 21.55 -8.78 -19.92
CA PHE A 72 22.44 -7.62 -19.74
C PHE A 72 23.79 -7.99 -19.12
N ASP A 73 23.81 -9.04 -18.29
CA ASP A 73 25.05 -9.52 -17.66
C ASP A 73 24.92 -11.03 -17.37
N ALA A 74 25.88 -11.80 -17.84
CA ALA A 74 25.94 -13.26 -17.61
C ALA A 74 26.13 -13.64 -16.12
N ALA A 75 26.59 -12.71 -15.28
CA ALA A 75 26.72 -12.91 -13.84
C ALA A 75 25.40 -12.74 -13.08
N PHE A 76 24.37 -12.18 -13.72
CA PHE A 76 23.05 -11.99 -13.12
C PHE A 76 22.28 -13.31 -13.14
N ASP A 77 22.11 -13.87 -11.95
CA ASP A 77 21.44 -15.15 -11.76
C ASP A 77 19.96 -14.92 -11.37
N ALA A 78 19.06 -15.44 -12.18
CA ALA A 78 17.63 -15.35 -11.96
C ALA A 78 16.97 -16.70 -12.25
N HIS A 79 15.75 -16.91 -11.77
CA HIS A 79 14.96 -18.08 -12.14
C HIS A 79 14.66 -18.08 -13.65
N ALA A 80 14.55 -19.27 -14.24
CA ALA A 80 13.92 -19.37 -15.54
C ALA A 80 12.45 -18.94 -15.46
N PRO A 81 11.86 -18.35 -16.51
CA PRO A 81 10.44 -18.07 -16.55
C PRO A 81 9.64 -19.34 -16.21
N SER A 82 8.62 -19.20 -15.37
CA SER A 82 7.75 -20.33 -14.98
C SER A 82 6.93 -20.88 -16.16
N ASP A 83 6.81 -20.11 -17.22
CA ASP A 83 6.06 -20.44 -18.42
C ASP A 83 6.82 -19.92 -19.66
N ALA A 84 7.34 -20.82 -20.45
CA ALA A 84 8.10 -20.49 -21.67
C ALA A 84 7.25 -19.82 -22.77
N THR A 85 5.93 -19.81 -22.62
CA THR A 85 5.03 -19.09 -23.54
C THR A 85 4.92 -17.61 -23.24
N ARG A 86 5.51 -17.12 -22.12
CA ARG A 86 5.44 -15.73 -21.70
C ARG A 86 6.70 -14.96 -22.08
N PRO A 87 6.54 -13.77 -22.65
CA PRO A 87 7.68 -12.96 -23.00
C PRO A 87 8.38 -12.41 -21.75
N LEU A 88 9.72 -12.38 -21.79
CA LEU A 88 10.56 -11.67 -20.83
C LEU A 88 10.41 -10.15 -20.93
N ALA A 89 10.08 -9.65 -22.12
CA ALA A 89 9.78 -8.26 -22.36
C ALA A 89 8.78 -8.11 -23.49
N ALA A 90 7.87 -7.15 -23.38
CA ALA A 90 6.95 -6.82 -24.47
C ALA A 90 6.69 -5.32 -24.53
N PHE A 91 6.57 -4.81 -25.75
CA PHE A 91 6.24 -3.41 -26.06
C PHE A 91 5.17 -3.32 -27.13
N ALA A 92 4.07 -2.64 -26.82
CA ALA A 92 3.09 -2.25 -27.79
C ALA A 92 3.48 -0.91 -28.42
N VAL A 93 3.32 -0.80 -29.72
CA VAL A 93 3.67 0.37 -30.54
C VAL A 93 2.41 1.04 -31.03
N TYR A 94 2.31 2.35 -30.81
CA TYR A 94 1.15 3.18 -31.14
C TYR A 94 1.57 4.38 -31.98
N ASP A 95 0.63 4.86 -32.81
CA ASP A 95 0.81 6.10 -33.56
C ASP A 95 0.58 7.34 -32.67
N GLY A 96 -0.25 7.21 -31.63
CA GLY A 96 -0.51 8.25 -30.66
C GLY A 96 -1.45 7.79 -29.55
N PRO A 97 -1.59 8.59 -28.48
CA PRO A 97 -2.59 8.37 -27.45
C PRO A 97 -4.00 8.70 -27.96
N LEU A 98 -5.00 8.10 -27.32
CA LEU A 98 -6.41 8.46 -27.49
C LEU A 98 -6.63 9.93 -27.09
N ALA A 99 -7.62 10.58 -27.69
CA ALA A 99 -7.95 11.97 -27.42
C ALA A 99 -9.45 12.17 -27.17
N GLY A 100 -9.82 13.28 -26.52
CA GLY A 100 -11.21 13.65 -26.26
C GLY A 100 -12.00 12.60 -25.50
N ALA A 101 -13.24 12.36 -25.90
CA ALA A 101 -14.17 11.46 -25.23
C ALA A 101 -13.66 10.02 -25.11
N ASP A 102 -12.85 9.53 -26.05
CA ASP A 102 -12.28 8.17 -25.98
C ASP A 102 -11.23 8.06 -24.87
N ALA A 103 -10.41 9.10 -24.68
CA ALA A 103 -9.47 9.17 -23.57
C ALA A 103 -10.22 9.21 -22.22
N ASP A 104 -11.24 10.08 -22.10
CA ASP A 104 -12.05 10.19 -20.88
C ASP A 104 -12.76 8.87 -20.54
N ALA A 105 -13.31 8.19 -21.53
CA ALA A 105 -13.96 6.88 -21.37
C ALA A 105 -12.98 5.81 -20.90
N ALA A 106 -11.74 5.81 -21.41
CA ALA A 106 -10.70 4.86 -21.00
C ALA A 106 -10.32 4.98 -19.51
N TRP A 107 -10.40 6.19 -18.94
CA TRP A 107 -10.12 6.46 -17.52
C TRP A 107 -11.35 6.33 -16.61
N GLY A 108 -12.56 6.30 -17.17
CA GLY A 108 -13.83 6.38 -16.44
C GLY A 108 -14.31 5.08 -15.79
N ALA A 109 -13.53 4.00 -15.83
CA ALA A 109 -13.97 2.71 -15.27
C ALA A 109 -14.30 2.81 -13.77
N SER A 110 -15.54 2.45 -13.42
CA SER A 110 -16.01 2.36 -12.03
C SER A 110 -16.95 1.17 -11.89
N ALA A 111 -16.62 0.26 -11.01
CA ALA A 111 -17.44 -0.88 -10.62
C ALA A 111 -16.98 -1.41 -9.27
N ASP A 112 -17.83 -2.22 -8.63
CA ASP A 112 -17.44 -2.96 -7.44
C ASP A 112 -16.40 -4.02 -7.82
N VAL A 113 -15.27 -3.99 -7.11
CA VAL A 113 -14.17 -4.91 -7.31
C VAL A 113 -13.70 -5.46 -5.97
N ALA A 114 -13.30 -6.72 -5.94
CA ALA A 114 -12.71 -7.35 -4.77
C ALA A 114 -11.56 -8.28 -5.18
N VAL A 115 -10.49 -8.26 -4.38
CA VAL A 115 -9.42 -9.26 -4.47
C VAL A 115 -9.55 -10.17 -3.25
N GLU A 116 -9.72 -11.47 -3.51
CA GLU A 116 -9.81 -12.50 -2.48
C GLU A 116 -8.48 -13.26 -2.44
N TRP A 117 -7.76 -13.11 -1.32
CA TRP A 117 -6.46 -13.73 -1.16
C TRP A 117 -6.58 -15.19 -0.75
N SER A 118 -5.88 -16.08 -1.48
CA SER A 118 -5.89 -17.52 -1.25
C SER A 118 -4.52 -18.09 -0.86
N GLY A 119 -3.43 -17.35 -1.05
CA GLY A 119 -2.08 -17.80 -0.78
C GLY A 119 -1.10 -16.66 -0.52
N GLY A 120 0.05 -17.04 0.06
CA GLY A 120 1.14 -16.13 0.38
C GLY A 120 2.28 -16.85 1.10
N PRO A 121 3.32 -16.14 1.52
CA PRO A 121 4.47 -16.74 2.20
C PRO A 121 4.05 -17.39 3.51
N LYS A 122 4.57 -18.60 3.76
CA LYS A 122 4.42 -19.27 5.05
C LYS A 122 5.43 -18.68 6.04
N ARG A 123 5.00 -18.45 7.29
CA ARG A 123 5.84 -17.84 8.34
C ARG A 123 7.18 -18.56 8.54
N GLU A 124 7.17 -19.89 8.52
CA GLU A 124 8.38 -20.69 8.72
C GLU A 124 9.39 -20.51 7.58
N ALA A 125 8.92 -20.57 6.32
CA ALA A 125 9.77 -20.34 5.14
C ALA A 125 10.33 -18.90 5.14
N PHE A 126 9.50 -17.93 5.48
CA PHE A 126 9.92 -16.53 5.64
C PHE A 126 11.02 -16.39 6.70
N ASN A 127 10.82 -16.96 7.91
CA ASN A 127 11.81 -16.90 8.99
C ASN A 127 13.13 -17.56 8.58
N GLY A 128 13.07 -18.68 7.84
CA GLY A 128 14.24 -19.36 7.29
C GLY A 128 15.02 -18.48 6.30
N ALA A 129 14.31 -17.82 5.39
CA ALA A 129 14.92 -16.90 4.42
C ALA A 129 15.58 -15.70 5.12
N ILE A 130 14.91 -15.07 6.09
CA ILE A 130 15.51 -13.96 6.87
C ILE A 130 16.76 -14.42 7.62
N ALA A 131 16.74 -15.60 8.26
CA ALA A 131 17.91 -16.13 8.97
C ALA A 131 19.10 -16.42 8.02
N GLU A 132 18.82 -16.89 6.80
CA GLU A 132 19.86 -17.11 5.78
C GLU A 132 20.46 -15.79 5.30
N ILE A 133 19.61 -14.78 5.05
CA ILE A 133 20.06 -13.45 4.66
C ILE A 133 20.96 -12.83 5.74
N LEU A 134 20.51 -12.84 6.99
CA LEU A 134 21.28 -12.27 8.10
C LEU A 134 22.62 -12.97 8.30
N ARG A 135 22.71 -14.28 8.06
CA ARG A 135 23.99 -14.99 8.06
C ARG A 135 24.90 -14.51 6.93
N ALA A 136 24.39 -14.42 5.71
CA ALA A 136 25.18 -13.93 4.57
C ALA A 136 25.70 -12.49 4.77
N ILE A 137 24.90 -11.64 5.43
CA ILE A 137 25.34 -10.29 5.82
C ILE A 137 26.45 -10.35 6.89
N ALA A 138 26.27 -11.18 7.92
CA ALA A 138 27.26 -11.34 8.99
C ALA A 138 28.58 -11.92 8.47
N ASP A 139 28.54 -12.80 7.47
CA ASP A 139 29.71 -13.39 6.81
C ASP A 139 30.37 -12.41 5.82
N GLY A 140 29.78 -11.21 5.62
CA GLY A 140 30.34 -10.15 4.75
C GLY A 140 30.11 -10.38 3.25
N GLU A 141 29.24 -11.31 2.85
CA GLU A 141 28.94 -11.59 1.43
C GLU A 141 28.18 -10.44 0.76
N LEU A 142 27.33 -9.74 1.55
CA LEU A 142 26.49 -8.62 1.08
C LEU A 142 26.12 -7.67 2.23
N TYR A 143 25.73 -6.46 1.87
CA TYR A 143 25.28 -5.45 2.84
C TYR A 143 23.77 -5.45 3.04
N GLN A 144 23.04 -5.72 1.96
CA GLN A 144 21.58 -5.73 1.91
C GLN A 144 21.10 -6.65 0.79
N VAL A 145 19.94 -7.29 1.00
CA VAL A 145 19.20 -7.95 -0.08
C VAL A 145 17.70 -7.65 0.06
N ASN A 146 17.03 -7.45 -1.07
CA ASN A 146 15.59 -7.29 -1.12
C ASN A 146 14.94 -8.67 -1.26
N ALA A 147 14.40 -9.20 -0.17
CA ALA A 147 13.68 -10.47 -0.15
C ALA A 147 12.22 -10.26 -0.52
N THR A 148 11.64 -11.17 -1.32
CA THR A 148 10.27 -11.06 -1.78
C THR A 148 9.51 -12.38 -1.78
N ALA A 149 8.18 -12.30 -1.80
CA ALA A 149 7.32 -13.44 -2.08
C ALA A 149 6.02 -12.99 -2.77
N PRO A 150 5.35 -13.89 -3.52
CA PRO A 150 4.05 -13.61 -4.09
C PRO A 150 2.93 -13.77 -3.07
N LEU A 151 1.95 -12.88 -3.14
CA LEU A 151 0.58 -13.10 -2.67
C LEU A 151 -0.24 -13.59 -3.87
N LEU A 152 -1.07 -14.59 -3.64
CA LEU A 152 -1.94 -15.18 -4.65
C LEU A 152 -3.40 -14.98 -4.26
N GLY A 153 -4.25 -14.72 -5.25
CA GLY A 153 -5.68 -14.50 -5.03
C GLY A 153 -6.46 -14.56 -6.33
N THR A 154 -7.72 -14.15 -6.23
CA THR A 154 -8.64 -14.04 -7.37
C THR A 154 -9.29 -12.67 -7.39
N LEU A 155 -9.54 -12.14 -8.59
CA LEU A 155 -10.27 -10.89 -8.80
C LEU A 155 -11.74 -11.20 -9.07
N ARG A 156 -12.61 -10.55 -8.33
CA ARG A 156 -14.02 -10.41 -8.67
C ARG A 156 -14.26 -9.00 -9.20
N GLY A 157 -14.75 -8.90 -10.43
CA GLY A 157 -14.99 -7.62 -11.10
C GLY A 157 -14.02 -7.34 -12.25
N ASP A 158 -14.02 -6.11 -12.73
CA ASP A 158 -13.26 -5.70 -13.91
C ASP A 158 -11.85 -5.19 -13.55
N ALA A 159 -10.86 -5.53 -14.37
CA ALA A 159 -9.46 -5.14 -14.15
C ALA A 159 -9.22 -3.62 -14.27
N LEU A 160 -9.89 -2.94 -15.18
CA LEU A 160 -9.79 -1.48 -15.31
C LEU A 160 -10.42 -0.76 -14.12
N ALA A 161 -11.54 -1.28 -13.61
CA ALA A 161 -12.17 -0.76 -12.40
C ALA A 161 -11.25 -0.95 -11.18
N LEU A 162 -10.57 -2.10 -11.06
CA LEU A 162 -9.56 -2.33 -10.03
C LEU A 162 -8.39 -1.36 -10.18
N PHE A 163 -7.88 -1.15 -11.40
CA PHE A 163 -6.80 -0.20 -11.64
C PHE A 163 -7.19 1.24 -11.25
N ALA A 164 -8.41 1.66 -11.61
CA ALA A 164 -8.93 2.96 -11.20
C ALA A 164 -9.02 3.09 -9.66
N ALA A 165 -9.43 2.01 -8.96
CA ALA A 165 -9.47 1.98 -7.51
C ALA A 165 -8.07 2.01 -6.88
N LEU A 166 -7.11 1.27 -7.42
CA LEU A 166 -5.70 1.28 -7.00
C LEU A 166 -5.07 2.68 -7.15
N ARG A 167 -5.32 3.36 -8.28
CA ARG A 167 -4.84 4.73 -8.47
C ARG A 167 -5.40 5.71 -7.44
N ARG A 168 -6.69 5.58 -7.10
CA ARG A 168 -7.30 6.40 -6.03
C ARG A 168 -6.70 6.10 -4.67
N ALA A 169 -6.35 4.83 -4.41
CA ALA A 169 -5.69 4.42 -3.16
C ALA A 169 -4.23 4.85 -3.07
N GLN A 170 -3.57 5.08 -4.21
CA GLN A 170 -2.16 5.47 -4.32
C GLN A 170 -2.01 6.70 -5.24
N PRO A 171 -2.47 7.90 -4.82
CA PRO A 171 -2.31 9.12 -5.60
C PRO A 171 -0.81 9.43 -5.78
N ASN A 172 -0.47 10.12 -6.86
CA ASN A 172 0.91 10.50 -7.23
C ASN A 172 1.86 9.32 -7.54
N ALA A 173 1.34 8.11 -7.78
CA ALA A 173 2.14 6.99 -8.24
C ALA A 173 2.60 7.16 -9.71
N TYR A 174 3.62 6.40 -10.10
CA TYR A 174 3.92 6.10 -11.49
C TYR A 174 3.02 4.93 -11.92
N ALA A 175 1.76 5.25 -12.22
CA ALA A 175 0.74 4.22 -12.42
C ALA A 175 0.63 3.80 -13.89
N ALA A 176 0.54 2.49 -14.14
CA ALA A 176 0.40 1.91 -15.46
C ALA A 176 -0.58 0.73 -15.44
N TYR A 177 -1.48 0.70 -16.41
CA TYR A 177 -2.26 -0.47 -16.80
C TYR A 177 -1.76 -0.96 -18.14
N LEU A 178 -1.46 -2.25 -18.27
CA LEU A 178 -1.06 -2.89 -19.51
C LEU A 178 -1.91 -4.14 -19.75
N ASP A 179 -2.49 -4.23 -20.93
CA ASP A 179 -3.20 -5.37 -21.49
C ASP A 179 -2.68 -5.60 -22.91
N LEU A 180 -1.47 -6.15 -23.03
CA LEU A 180 -0.77 -6.29 -24.31
C LEU A 180 -1.01 -7.65 -24.97
N GLY A 181 -1.94 -8.38 -24.48
CA GLY A 181 -2.14 -9.79 -24.72
C GLY A 181 -2.91 -10.18 -25.97
N GLN A 182 -2.93 -9.41 -27.03
CA GLN A 182 -3.58 -9.85 -28.26
C GLN A 182 -2.98 -11.19 -28.76
N GLY A 183 -3.60 -12.31 -28.34
CA GLY A 183 -3.30 -13.66 -28.81
C GLY A 183 -2.38 -14.53 -27.96
N LEU A 184 -2.12 -14.18 -26.70
CA LEU A 184 -1.41 -15.04 -25.73
C LEU A 184 -2.25 -15.22 -24.46
N PRO A 185 -2.01 -16.26 -23.64
CA PRO A 185 -2.55 -16.34 -22.29
C PRO A 185 -1.93 -15.21 -21.44
N ASP A 186 -2.72 -14.21 -21.14
CA ASP A 186 -2.24 -12.85 -20.98
C ASP A 186 -2.19 -12.44 -19.53
N ASP A 187 -0.98 -12.05 -19.12
CA ASP A 187 -0.83 -11.24 -17.92
C ASP A 187 -1.22 -9.79 -18.25
N ARG A 188 -2.22 -9.29 -17.55
CA ARG A 188 -2.49 -7.85 -17.46
C ARG A 188 -1.76 -7.32 -16.25
N PHE A 189 -1.14 -6.16 -16.38
CA PHE A 189 -0.38 -5.54 -15.28
C PHE A 189 -1.05 -4.28 -14.80
N LEU A 190 -1.29 -4.20 -13.49
CA LEU A 190 -1.85 -3.05 -12.80
C LEU A 190 -0.80 -2.54 -11.80
N SER A 191 -0.04 -1.55 -12.20
CA SER A 191 1.03 -0.97 -11.39
C SER A 191 0.61 0.38 -10.82
N VAL A 192 0.82 0.60 -9.52
CA VAL A 192 0.70 1.90 -8.84
C VAL A 192 1.99 2.17 -8.05
N SER A 193 3.10 2.05 -8.75
CA SER A 193 4.42 2.15 -8.15
C SER A 193 4.72 3.54 -7.62
N PRO A 194 5.27 3.66 -6.40
CA PRO A 194 5.78 4.94 -5.92
C PRO A 194 7.14 5.32 -6.51
N GLU A 195 7.88 4.36 -7.10
CA GLU A 195 9.29 4.50 -7.40
C GLU A 195 9.55 4.71 -8.89
N LEU A 196 10.27 5.78 -9.22
CA LEU A 196 10.84 6.02 -10.53
C LEU A 196 12.08 5.17 -10.71
N PHE A 197 12.10 4.31 -11.74
CA PHE A 197 13.30 3.59 -12.11
C PHE A 197 14.30 4.53 -12.80
N PHE A 198 13.87 5.11 -13.91
CA PHE A 198 14.58 6.24 -14.53
C PHE A 198 13.66 7.09 -15.40
N ASP A 199 14.07 8.34 -15.60
CA ASP A 199 13.54 9.26 -16.60
C ASP A 199 14.71 9.76 -17.45
N TRP A 200 14.60 9.55 -18.75
CA TRP A 200 15.61 9.95 -19.74
C TRP A 200 14.99 10.88 -20.78
N ARG A 201 15.42 12.13 -20.75
CA ARG A 201 14.97 13.17 -21.69
C ARG A 201 16.00 14.28 -21.79
N ASP A 202 16.05 14.96 -22.93
CA ASP A 202 16.85 16.17 -23.16
C ASP A 202 18.34 15.99 -22.76
N GLY A 203 18.90 14.81 -23.06
CA GLY A 203 20.28 14.47 -22.69
C GLY A 203 20.54 14.28 -21.21
N ARG A 204 19.50 14.25 -20.37
CA ARG A 204 19.58 14.00 -18.91
C ARG A 204 18.93 12.67 -18.54
N LEU A 205 19.63 11.87 -17.78
CA LEU A 205 19.15 10.64 -17.20
C LEU A 205 19.02 10.82 -15.67
N LEU A 206 17.83 10.63 -15.13
CA LEU A 206 17.51 10.73 -13.72
C LEU A 206 17.08 9.34 -13.20
N ALA A 207 17.68 8.88 -12.11
CA ALA A 207 17.18 7.76 -11.30
C ALA A 207 16.78 8.30 -9.90
N ARG A 208 15.67 7.80 -9.34
CA ARG A 208 15.15 8.28 -8.04
C ARG A 208 14.82 7.11 -7.13
N PRO A 209 15.83 6.55 -6.46
CA PRO A 209 15.61 5.51 -5.47
C PRO A 209 14.84 6.02 -4.27
N MET A 210 14.04 5.14 -3.67
CA MET A 210 13.27 5.41 -2.46
C MET A 210 13.70 4.44 -1.37
N LYS A 211 14.18 4.99 -0.25
CA LYS A 211 14.49 4.24 0.98
C LYS A 211 14.14 5.09 2.18
N GLY A 212 13.60 4.46 3.19
CA GLY A 212 13.13 5.13 4.39
C GLY A 212 11.65 5.53 4.31
N THR A 213 10.87 5.07 5.29
CA THR A 213 9.44 5.35 5.39
C THR A 213 9.09 5.65 6.85
N ALA A 214 8.38 6.73 7.09
CA ALA A 214 7.82 7.05 8.40
C ALA A 214 6.30 7.25 8.31
N PRO A 215 5.53 6.95 9.35
CA PRO A 215 4.09 7.24 9.36
C PRO A 215 3.84 8.74 9.31
N ARG A 216 2.63 9.14 8.88
CA ARG A 216 2.15 10.51 9.05
C ARG A 216 1.89 10.79 10.53
N GLY A 217 2.19 12.00 10.96
CA GLY A 217 1.92 12.44 12.33
C GLY A 217 0.44 12.59 12.65
N ALA A 218 0.10 12.55 13.94
CA ALA A 218 -1.26 12.74 14.41
C ALA A 218 -1.73 14.21 14.26
N ASP A 219 -0.80 15.15 14.32
CA ASP A 219 -1.00 16.57 14.11
C ASP A 219 0.15 17.18 13.30
N ALA A 220 0.11 18.47 13.02
CA ALA A 220 1.11 19.16 12.20
C ALA A 220 2.52 19.14 12.83
N ALA A 221 2.62 19.19 14.15
CA ALA A 221 3.90 19.18 14.86
C ALA A 221 4.52 17.78 14.85
N ASP A 222 3.73 16.75 15.14
CA ASP A 222 4.13 15.36 15.07
C ASP A 222 4.47 14.97 13.62
N ASP A 223 3.69 15.42 12.64
CA ASP A 223 3.94 15.16 11.21
C ASP A 223 5.29 15.76 10.75
N ALA A 224 5.60 16.97 11.18
CA ALA A 224 6.91 17.59 10.93
C ALA A 224 8.05 16.83 11.64
N ALA A 225 7.83 16.34 12.86
CA ALA A 225 8.79 15.53 13.60
C ALA A 225 9.07 14.19 12.91
N GLN A 226 8.05 13.53 12.34
CA GLN A 226 8.21 12.29 11.56
C GLN A 226 9.06 12.53 10.29
N ALA A 227 8.81 13.63 9.58
CA ALA A 227 9.61 13.99 8.41
C ALA A 227 11.08 14.29 8.79
N GLU A 228 11.31 14.96 9.90
CA GLU A 228 12.66 15.27 10.39
C GLU A 228 13.37 14.01 10.89
N PHE A 229 12.68 13.15 11.63
CA PHE A 229 13.20 11.85 12.03
C PHE A 229 13.72 11.07 10.81
N LEU A 230 12.91 10.99 9.75
CA LEU A 230 13.28 10.27 8.52
C LEU A 230 14.55 10.86 7.86
N ARG A 231 14.69 12.20 7.87
CA ARG A 231 15.88 12.89 7.32
C ARG A 231 17.13 12.74 8.19
N SER A 232 16.98 12.59 9.49
CA SER A 232 18.09 12.61 10.46
C SER A 232 18.48 11.23 10.97
N ALA A 233 17.60 10.22 10.91
CA ALA A 233 17.84 8.88 11.42
C ALA A 233 19.05 8.22 10.72
N PRO A 234 20.11 7.83 11.46
CA PRO A 234 21.34 7.29 10.87
C PRO A 234 21.09 6.04 10.01
N LYS A 235 20.19 5.16 10.43
CA LYS A 235 19.82 3.94 9.70
C LYS A 235 19.22 4.28 8.34
N GLU A 236 18.18 5.10 8.32
CA GLU A 236 17.44 5.48 7.11
C GLU A 236 18.36 6.17 6.09
N ARG A 237 19.25 7.03 6.58
CA ARG A 237 20.27 7.69 5.77
C ARG A 237 21.30 6.71 5.20
N ALA A 238 21.77 5.77 6.00
CA ALA A 238 22.75 4.78 5.56
C ALA A 238 22.16 3.87 4.45
N GLU A 239 20.92 3.41 4.61
CA GLU A 239 20.22 2.61 3.61
C GLU A 239 20.01 3.40 2.30
N ASN A 240 19.58 4.66 2.39
CA ASN A 240 19.38 5.52 1.23
C ASN A 240 20.73 5.79 0.52
N LEU A 241 21.78 6.13 1.26
CA LEU A 241 23.10 6.43 0.72
C LEU A 241 23.72 5.23 0.00
N MET A 242 23.55 4.03 0.53
CA MET A 242 24.04 2.80 -0.10
C MET A 242 23.41 2.59 -1.49
N ILE A 243 22.12 2.84 -1.65
CA ILE A 243 21.45 2.72 -2.95
C ILE A 243 21.83 3.87 -3.89
N VAL A 244 22.02 5.08 -3.36
CA VAL A 244 22.55 6.22 -4.12
C VAL A 244 23.92 5.90 -4.69
N ASP A 245 24.85 5.34 -3.91
CA ASP A 245 26.19 4.97 -4.36
C ASP A 245 26.15 3.84 -5.41
N LEU A 246 25.28 2.86 -5.23
CA LEU A 246 25.08 1.81 -6.22
C LEU A 246 24.60 2.41 -7.56
N LEU A 247 23.63 3.30 -7.55
CA LEU A 247 23.12 3.95 -8.77
C LEU A 247 24.13 4.94 -9.39
N ARG A 248 24.95 5.62 -8.57
CA ARG A 248 26.06 6.43 -9.08
C ARG A 248 27.05 5.57 -9.85
N ASN A 249 27.41 4.40 -9.31
CA ASN A 249 28.26 3.43 -9.98
C ASN A 249 27.61 2.94 -11.28
N ASP A 250 26.36 2.53 -11.26
CA ASP A 250 25.63 2.03 -12.43
C ASP A 250 25.55 3.10 -13.53
N LEU A 251 25.18 4.33 -13.21
CA LEU A 251 25.11 5.45 -14.14
C LEU A 251 26.49 5.83 -14.71
N SER A 252 27.56 5.72 -13.91
CA SER A 252 28.92 6.07 -14.35
C SER A 252 29.40 5.24 -15.55
N ARG A 253 28.84 4.04 -15.73
CA ARG A 253 29.16 3.13 -16.84
C ARG A 253 28.78 3.70 -18.21
N ILE A 254 27.75 4.57 -18.25
CA ILE A 254 27.22 5.15 -19.49
C ILE A 254 27.29 6.68 -19.54
N ALA A 255 27.66 7.32 -18.45
CA ALA A 255 27.69 8.77 -18.31
C ALA A 255 28.96 9.39 -18.91
N GLU A 256 28.86 10.67 -19.31
CA GLU A 256 30.03 11.50 -19.54
C GLU A 256 30.87 11.64 -18.26
N PRO A 257 32.19 11.76 -18.36
CA PRO A 257 33.04 11.98 -17.20
C PRO A 257 32.56 13.18 -16.37
N HIS A 258 32.56 13.04 -15.04
CA HIS A 258 32.14 14.07 -14.06
C HIS A 258 30.70 14.56 -14.17
N SER A 259 29.84 13.91 -14.96
CA SER A 259 28.43 14.32 -15.12
C SER A 259 27.48 13.67 -14.09
N VAL A 260 27.90 12.62 -13.38
CA VAL A 260 27.08 11.97 -12.37
C VAL A 260 27.04 12.86 -11.11
N GLN A 261 25.82 13.27 -10.72
CA GLN A 261 25.59 14.17 -9.60
C GLN A 261 24.41 13.70 -8.76
N VAL A 262 24.35 14.15 -7.50
CA VAL A 262 23.25 13.91 -6.56
C VAL A 262 22.70 15.26 -6.10
N PRO A 263 21.85 15.91 -6.92
CA PRO A 263 21.37 17.26 -6.64
C PRO A 263 20.42 17.32 -5.44
N ARG A 264 19.69 16.24 -5.16
CA ARG A 264 18.82 16.10 -3.99
C ARG A 264 19.13 14.82 -3.26
N LEU A 265 19.61 14.93 -2.03
CA LEU A 265 19.90 13.82 -1.15
C LEU A 265 18.96 13.88 0.08
N PHE A 266 18.39 12.74 0.47
CA PHE A 266 17.50 12.61 1.63
C PHE A 266 16.27 13.50 1.56
N HIS A 267 15.70 13.67 0.39
CA HIS A 267 14.47 14.45 0.20
C HIS A 267 13.26 13.66 0.75
N THR A 268 12.45 14.30 1.60
CA THR A 268 11.22 13.69 2.13
C THR A 268 9.99 14.19 1.40
N GLU A 269 9.16 13.26 0.96
CA GLU A 269 7.90 13.53 0.27
C GLU A 269 6.73 13.09 1.14
N ALA A 270 5.75 13.99 1.30
CA ALA A 270 4.52 13.70 2.02
C ALA A 270 3.57 12.89 1.10
N TRP A 271 3.31 11.65 1.47
CA TRP A 271 2.27 10.83 0.88
C TRP A 271 1.03 10.83 1.79
N PRO A 272 -0.15 10.44 1.31
CA PRO A 272 -1.36 10.46 2.16
C PRO A 272 -1.21 9.73 3.50
N THR A 273 -0.42 8.66 3.53
CA THR A 273 -0.32 7.75 4.69
C THR A 273 1.07 7.66 5.30
N VAL A 274 2.09 8.11 4.59
CA VAL A 274 3.48 8.00 5.01
C VAL A 274 4.29 9.19 4.53
N TRP A 275 5.39 9.46 5.22
CA TRP A 275 6.54 10.16 4.69
C TRP A 275 7.44 9.16 3.99
N GLN A 276 7.94 9.53 2.84
CA GLN A 276 8.87 8.71 2.07
C GLN A 276 10.14 9.49 1.79
N MET A 277 11.31 8.89 2.01
CA MET A 277 12.59 9.50 1.66
C MET A 277 13.07 9.02 0.30
N SER A 278 13.50 9.95 -0.55
CA SER A 278 14.07 9.69 -1.88
C SER A 278 15.34 10.50 -2.09
N SER A 279 16.13 10.12 -3.07
CA SER A 279 17.29 10.89 -3.53
C SER A 279 17.35 10.88 -5.05
N ASP A 280 17.90 11.95 -5.64
CA ASP A 280 18.05 12.03 -7.09
C ASP A 280 19.49 11.76 -7.48
N VAL A 281 19.68 10.83 -8.40
CA VAL A 281 20.98 10.60 -9.06
C VAL A 281 20.81 10.94 -10.53
N VAL A 282 21.54 11.92 -11.01
CA VAL A 282 21.46 12.40 -12.39
C VAL A 282 22.78 12.21 -13.12
N ALA A 283 22.69 12.01 -14.44
CA ALA A 283 23.84 11.92 -15.30
C ALA A 283 23.53 12.46 -16.70
N ARG A 284 24.56 12.85 -17.44
CA ARG A 284 24.50 13.04 -18.89
C ARG A 284 25.06 11.79 -19.56
N PRO A 285 24.24 11.01 -20.28
CA PRO A 285 24.73 9.89 -21.07
C PRO A 285 25.71 10.34 -22.14
N ARG A 286 26.73 9.52 -22.41
CA ARG A 286 27.65 9.76 -23.51
C ARG A 286 26.92 9.77 -24.87
N PRO A 287 27.42 10.50 -25.87
CA PRO A 287 26.92 10.42 -27.23
C PRO A 287 26.86 8.96 -27.73
N GLY A 288 25.78 8.59 -28.38
CA GLY A 288 25.59 7.24 -28.92
C GLY A 288 24.98 6.23 -27.96
N ILE A 289 24.76 6.58 -26.70
CA ILE A 289 24.01 5.72 -25.76
C ILE A 289 22.58 5.54 -26.28
N ALA A 290 22.12 4.29 -26.31
CA ALA A 290 20.78 3.87 -26.69
C ALA A 290 19.99 3.37 -25.46
N LEU A 291 18.68 3.15 -25.63
CA LEU A 291 17.80 2.64 -24.58
C LEU A 291 18.31 1.32 -23.98
N ALA A 292 18.84 0.43 -24.82
CA ALA A 292 19.42 -0.86 -24.38
C ALA A 292 20.62 -0.69 -23.45
N ASP A 293 21.46 0.35 -23.69
CA ASP A 293 22.63 0.65 -22.83
C ASP A 293 22.18 1.16 -21.45
N VAL A 294 21.11 1.98 -21.42
CA VAL A 294 20.52 2.47 -20.15
C VAL A 294 20.02 1.29 -19.32
N PHE A 295 19.28 0.36 -19.93
CA PHE A 295 18.86 -0.86 -19.25
C PHE A 295 20.06 -1.72 -18.85
N GLY A 296 21.07 -1.89 -19.71
CA GLY A 296 22.29 -2.64 -19.40
C GLY A 296 23.10 -2.09 -18.24
N ALA A 297 23.01 -0.77 -18.00
CA ALA A 297 23.66 -0.14 -16.85
C ALA A 297 22.84 -0.27 -15.55
N LEU A 298 21.52 -0.06 -15.61
CA LEU A 298 20.68 0.11 -14.43
C LEU A 298 19.87 -1.13 -14.03
N PHE A 299 19.53 -2.02 -14.99
CA PHE A 299 18.63 -3.14 -14.76
C PHE A 299 19.33 -4.39 -14.24
N PRO A 300 18.70 -5.12 -13.28
CA PRO A 300 17.55 -4.71 -12.52
C PRO A 300 17.89 -3.61 -11.51
N CYS A 301 16.88 -2.84 -11.09
CA CYS A 301 17.08 -1.72 -10.18
C CYS A 301 17.79 -2.15 -8.88
N GLY A 302 18.76 -1.36 -8.42
CA GLY A 302 19.51 -1.66 -7.22
C GLY A 302 18.68 -1.69 -5.95
N SER A 303 17.66 -0.84 -5.86
CA SER A 303 16.77 -0.72 -4.68
C SER A 303 15.96 -1.99 -4.39
N ILE A 304 15.71 -2.82 -5.43
CA ILE A 304 14.91 -4.05 -5.34
C ILE A 304 15.76 -5.32 -5.50
N THR A 305 17.08 -5.19 -5.57
CA THR A 305 18.03 -6.31 -5.59
C THR A 305 18.86 -6.33 -4.30
N GLY A 306 19.89 -5.56 -4.22
CA GLY A 306 20.78 -5.44 -3.06
C GLY A 306 22.20 -5.07 -3.46
N ALA A 307 23.08 -5.05 -2.50
CA ALA A 307 24.47 -4.65 -2.67
C ALA A 307 25.43 -5.65 -2.00
N PRO A 308 26.44 -6.18 -2.74
CA PRO A 308 26.69 -6.07 -4.17
C PRO A 308 25.61 -6.78 -5.02
N LYS A 309 25.24 -6.19 -6.18
CA LYS A 309 24.11 -6.65 -7.00
C LYS A 309 24.17 -8.13 -7.39
N VAL A 310 25.33 -8.61 -7.90
CA VAL A 310 25.49 -10.02 -8.34
C VAL A 310 25.30 -11.00 -7.19
N GLN A 311 25.88 -10.74 -6.02
CA GLN A 311 25.72 -11.62 -4.86
C GLN A 311 24.28 -11.62 -4.34
N ALA A 312 23.67 -10.43 -4.28
CA ALA A 312 22.27 -10.31 -3.90
C ALA A 312 21.36 -11.11 -4.84
N MET A 313 21.55 -11.05 -6.16
CA MET A 313 20.75 -11.81 -7.12
C MET A 313 20.91 -13.32 -6.97
N ARG A 314 22.13 -13.81 -6.70
CA ARG A 314 22.38 -15.23 -6.40
C ARG A 314 21.65 -15.69 -5.14
N LEU A 315 21.69 -14.88 -4.08
CA LEU A 315 20.96 -15.18 -2.85
C LEU A 315 19.45 -15.15 -3.07
N ILE A 316 18.93 -14.13 -3.78
CA ILE A 316 17.51 -14.04 -4.14
C ILE A 316 17.03 -15.31 -4.84
N LYS A 317 17.75 -15.78 -5.87
CA LYS A 317 17.41 -17.01 -6.59
C LYS A 317 17.39 -18.24 -5.67
N ARG A 318 18.23 -18.27 -4.66
CA ARG A 318 18.33 -19.42 -3.72
C ARG A 318 17.18 -19.43 -2.70
N ILE A 319 16.77 -18.26 -2.20
CA ILE A 319 15.76 -18.15 -1.15
C ILE A 319 14.33 -17.99 -1.67
N GLU A 320 14.13 -17.45 -2.87
CA GLU A 320 12.82 -17.31 -3.48
C GLU A 320 12.50 -18.56 -4.30
N ALA A 321 11.32 -19.14 -4.11
CA ALA A 321 10.95 -20.41 -4.76
C ALA A 321 10.52 -20.24 -6.22
N GLU A 322 10.17 -19.01 -6.64
CA GLU A 322 9.52 -18.73 -7.93
C GLU A 322 10.08 -17.46 -8.56
N PRO A 323 9.99 -17.33 -9.91
CA PRO A 323 10.35 -16.10 -10.59
C PRO A 323 9.48 -14.93 -10.14
N ARG A 324 10.06 -13.73 -10.15
CA ARG A 324 9.38 -12.48 -9.79
C ARG A 324 8.42 -11.98 -10.87
N GLY A 325 8.69 -12.30 -12.14
CA GLY A 325 7.95 -11.81 -13.29
C GLY A 325 8.12 -10.30 -13.48
N VAL A 326 7.02 -9.59 -13.72
CA VAL A 326 7.05 -8.12 -13.87
C VAL A 326 7.40 -7.42 -12.55
N TYR A 327 7.07 -8.02 -11.41
CA TYR A 327 7.40 -7.46 -10.10
C TYR A 327 8.93 -7.31 -9.96
N CYS A 328 9.40 -6.13 -9.56
CA CYS A 328 10.83 -5.79 -9.54
C CYS A 328 11.50 -5.75 -10.93
N GLY A 329 10.74 -5.76 -12.00
CA GLY A 329 11.22 -5.55 -13.37
C GLY A 329 11.20 -4.05 -13.75
N ALA A 330 10.57 -3.71 -14.89
CA ALA A 330 10.34 -2.33 -15.32
C ALA A 330 9.03 -2.23 -16.12
N ILE A 331 8.26 -1.15 -15.92
CA ILE A 331 7.11 -0.80 -16.76
C ILE A 331 7.25 0.67 -17.16
N GLY A 332 7.02 0.99 -18.44
CA GLY A 332 7.15 2.37 -18.84
C GLY A 332 6.73 2.68 -20.27
N VAL A 333 7.08 3.90 -20.67
CA VAL A 333 6.75 4.49 -21.97
C VAL A 333 7.98 5.13 -22.58
N VAL A 334 8.16 4.89 -23.89
CA VAL A 334 9.11 5.61 -24.73
C VAL A 334 8.30 6.46 -25.70
N GLN A 335 8.53 7.77 -25.64
CA GLN A 335 7.80 8.79 -26.37
C GLN A 335 8.46 9.05 -27.73
N PRO A 336 7.74 9.65 -28.69
CA PRO A 336 8.35 10.17 -29.91
C PRO A 336 9.58 11.03 -29.63
N GLY A 337 10.66 10.79 -30.38
CA GLY A 337 11.95 11.44 -30.14
C GLY A 337 12.87 10.70 -29.14
N GLY A 338 12.38 9.66 -28.44
CA GLY A 338 13.19 8.78 -27.60
C GLY A 338 13.18 9.14 -26.11
N ALA A 339 12.42 10.14 -25.65
CA ALA A 339 12.26 10.36 -24.21
C ALA A 339 11.60 9.13 -23.55
N ALA A 340 12.16 8.65 -22.44
CA ALA A 340 11.75 7.40 -21.82
C ALA A 340 11.56 7.56 -20.31
N THR A 341 10.44 7.06 -19.80
CA THR A 341 10.14 7.05 -18.36
C THR A 341 9.69 5.66 -17.95
N PHE A 342 10.37 5.07 -16.96
CA PHE A 342 10.08 3.74 -16.43
C PHE A 342 9.95 3.77 -14.90
N ASN A 343 9.00 3.01 -14.37
CA ASN A 343 8.89 2.76 -12.94
C ASN A 343 9.55 1.42 -12.55
N VAL A 344 9.83 1.25 -11.27
CA VAL A 344 10.09 -0.06 -10.66
C VAL A 344 8.75 -0.65 -10.28
N PRO A 345 8.26 -1.73 -10.90
CA PRO A 345 6.92 -2.25 -10.65
C PRO A 345 6.83 -3.00 -9.32
N ILE A 346 6.86 -2.24 -8.23
CA ILE A 346 6.38 -2.60 -6.91
C ILE A 346 4.95 -2.06 -6.73
N ARG A 347 4.18 -2.56 -5.77
CA ARG A 347 2.73 -2.29 -5.68
C ARG A 347 2.04 -2.56 -7.02
N THR A 348 2.32 -3.74 -7.55
CA THR A 348 1.89 -4.15 -8.88
C THR A 348 1.19 -5.50 -8.81
N LEU A 349 0.06 -5.60 -9.49
CA LEU A 349 -0.69 -6.82 -9.67
C LEU A 349 -0.46 -7.35 -11.09
N ALA A 350 -0.17 -8.65 -11.20
CA ALA A 350 -0.27 -9.38 -12.45
C ALA A 350 -1.57 -10.20 -12.43
N LEU A 351 -2.41 -10.02 -13.44
CA LEU A 351 -3.69 -10.69 -13.57
C LEU A 351 -3.64 -11.68 -14.72
N ARG A 352 -4.18 -12.87 -14.48
CA ARG A 352 -4.26 -13.94 -15.47
C ARG A 352 -5.65 -14.53 -15.52
N ASP A 353 -6.23 -14.60 -16.72
CA ASP A 353 -7.49 -15.29 -16.93
C ASP A 353 -7.25 -16.74 -17.35
N ASP A 354 -7.98 -17.67 -16.74
CA ASP A 354 -8.05 -19.08 -17.17
C ASP A 354 -9.36 -19.41 -17.89
N GLY A 355 -10.14 -18.39 -18.25
CA GLY A 355 -11.45 -18.48 -18.89
C GLY A 355 -12.63 -18.48 -17.92
N ALA A 356 -12.44 -18.88 -16.67
CA ALA A 356 -13.47 -18.89 -15.62
C ALA A 356 -13.17 -17.89 -14.50
N THR A 357 -11.88 -17.71 -14.20
CA THR A 357 -11.39 -16.95 -13.05
C THR A 357 -10.23 -16.06 -13.45
N THR A 358 -10.22 -14.83 -12.94
CA THR A 358 -9.05 -13.95 -13.03
C THR A 358 -8.17 -14.16 -11.80
N HIS A 359 -7.05 -14.83 -11.97
CA HIS A 359 -6.05 -15.00 -10.92
C HIS A 359 -5.24 -13.73 -10.73
N VAL A 360 -4.90 -13.45 -9.48
CA VAL A 360 -4.11 -12.30 -9.07
C VAL A 360 -2.80 -12.75 -8.45
N ARG A 361 -1.69 -12.19 -8.92
CA ARG A 361 -0.38 -12.31 -8.28
C ARG A 361 0.12 -10.91 -7.90
N CYS A 362 0.48 -10.71 -6.64
CA CYS A 362 1.05 -9.47 -6.14
C CYS A 362 2.36 -9.77 -5.41
N GLY A 363 3.47 -9.25 -5.89
CA GLY A 363 4.73 -9.33 -5.17
C GLY A 363 4.73 -8.41 -3.95
N ILE A 364 5.26 -8.92 -2.83
CA ILE A 364 5.57 -8.13 -1.62
C ILE A 364 6.99 -8.43 -1.20
N GLY A 365 7.66 -7.48 -0.53
CA GLY A 365 9.02 -7.67 -0.07
C GLY A 365 9.60 -6.45 0.61
N SER A 366 10.78 -6.61 1.20
CA SER A 366 11.54 -5.54 1.85
C SER A 366 13.04 -5.73 1.72
N GLY A 367 13.79 -4.66 1.91
CA GLY A 367 15.24 -4.69 1.95
C GLY A 367 15.73 -5.13 3.32
N ILE A 368 16.36 -6.27 3.40
CA ILE A 368 16.87 -6.84 4.65
C ILE A 368 18.30 -6.37 4.88
N THR A 369 18.53 -5.70 6.01
CA THR A 369 19.82 -5.21 6.49
C THR A 369 20.23 -5.92 7.78
N ALA A 370 21.44 -5.66 8.29
CA ALA A 370 21.96 -6.29 9.50
C ALA A 370 21.07 -6.11 10.75
N ASP A 371 20.32 -5.01 10.83
CA ASP A 371 19.44 -4.69 11.96
C ASP A 371 18.02 -5.25 11.81
N ALA A 372 17.72 -5.96 10.71
CA ALA A 372 16.39 -6.49 10.44
C ALA A 372 16.03 -7.61 11.42
N THR A 373 14.76 -7.67 11.80
CA THR A 373 14.21 -8.77 12.59
C THR A 373 13.09 -9.45 11.82
N ALA A 374 13.01 -10.78 11.91
CA ALA A 374 11.95 -11.54 11.23
C ALA A 374 10.54 -11.10 11.63
N ALA A 375 10.34 -10.62 12.85
CA ALA A 375 9.04 -10.10 13.28
C ALA A 375 8.71 -8.76 12.63
N GLY A 376 9.65 -7.80 12.65
CA GLY A 376 9.46 -6.47 12.05
C GLY A 376 9.23 -6.53 10.55
N GLU A 377 10.04 -7.34 9.84
CA GLU A 377 9.91 -7.52 8.39
C GLU A 377 8.59 -8.19 8.00
N TRP A 378 8.12 -9.14 8.80
CA TRP A 378 6.81 -9.77 8.58
C TRP A 378 5.67 -8.78 8.70
N ASP A 379 5.71 -7.91 9.71
CA ASP A 379 4.71 -6.87 9.90
C ASP A 379 4.76 -5.84 8.75
N GLU A 380 5.97 -5.48 8.29
CA GLU A 380 6.15 -4.61 7.12
C GLU A 380 5.53 -5.22 5.84
N TRP A 381 5.75 -6.52 5.58
CA TRP A 381 5.16 -7.19 4.42
C TRP A 381 3.63 -7.20 4.48
N ARG A 382 3.06 -7.38 5.66
CA ARG A 382 1.60 -7.30 5.85
C ARG A 382 1.05 -5.91 5.54
N HIS A 383 1.74 -4.85 5.99
CA HIS A 383 1.36 -3.48 5.70
C HIS A 383 1.48 -3.14 4.21
N LYS A 384 2.45 -3.70 3.52
CA LYS A 384 2.64 -3.48 2.08
C LYS A 384 1.50 -4.01 1.21
N ARG A 385 0.62 -4.87 1.71
CA ARG A 385 -0.60 -5.31 1.02
C ARG A 385 -1.74 -4.28 1.11
N ALA A 386 -1.71 -3.38 2.07
CA ALA A 386 -2.82 -2.48 2.40
C ALA A 386 -3.33 -1.65 1.21
N PHE A 387 -2.50 -1.36 0.20
CA PHE A 387 -2.92 -0.61 -0.99
C PHE A 387 -3.99 -1.36 -1.82
N VAL A 388 -3.91 -2.69 -1.89
CA VAL A 388 -4.93 -3.52 -2.55
C VAL A 388 -6.17 -3.61 -1.68
N ASP A 389 -5.98 -3.83 -0.38
CA ASP A 389 -7.08 -3.92 0.57
C ASP A 389 -7.91 -2.62 0.59
N ARG A 390 -7.28 -1.45 0.43
CA ARG A 390 -7.95 -0.16 0.24
C ARG A 390 -8.74 -0.06 -1.05
N ALA A 391 -8.16 -0.53 -2.13
CA ALA A 391 -8.74 -0.44 -3.47
C ALA A 391 -9.91 -1.39 -3.65
N SER A 392 -9.84 -2.58 -3.01
CA SER A 392 -10.87 -3.60 -3.12
C SER A 392 -12.00 -3.37 -2.12
N GLN A 393 -13.23 -3.41 -2.58
CA GLN A 393 -14.48 -3.13 -1.85
C GLN A 393 -14.67 -1.64 -1.48
N ALA A 394 -15.77 -1.08 -1.89
CA ALA A 394 -16.17 0.27 -1.48
C ALA A 394 -16.44 0.31 0.03
N PHE A 395 -16.08 1.41 0.67
CA PHE A 395 -16.39 1.68 2.07
C PHE A 395 -16.65 3.17 2.25
N GLU A 396 -17.30 3.50 3.36
CA GLU A 396 -17.57 4.87 3.77
C GLU A 396 -16.94 5.13 5.14
N LEU A 397 -16.63 6.38 5.40
CA LEU A 397 -16.25 6.85 6.73
C LEU A 397 -17.49 6.82 7.60
N LEU A 398 -17.35 6.39 8.85
CA LEU A 398 -18.46 6.20 9.77
C LEU A 398 -18.18 6.88 11.10
N GLU A 399 -19.17 7.65 11.57
CA GLU A 399 -19.24 8.03 12.97
C GLU A 399 -20.52 7.50 13.62
N THR A 400 -20.45 7.24 14.92
CA THR A 400 -21.60 6.83 15.71
C THR A 400 -21.66 7.74 16.93
N LEU A 401 -22.70 8.57 16.99
CA LEU A 401 -22.85 9.64 17.97
C LEU A 401 -24.10 9.40 18.80
N ARG A 402 -24.08 9.88 20.04
CA ARG A 402 -25.27 9.99 20.90
C ARG A 402 -25.87 11.38 20.73
N LEU A 403 -27.13 11.40 20.34
CA LEU A 403 -27.96 12.60 20.36
C LEU A 403 -28.93 12.46 21.50
N GLU A 404 -28.90 13.37 22.45
CA GLU A 404 -29.75 13.36 23.62
C GLU A 404 -30.38 14.74 23.84
N GLN A 405 -31.71 14.79 23.87
CA GLN A 405 -32.47 16.03 24.07
C GLN A 405 -32.06 17.18 23.11
N GLY A 406 -31.81 16.84 21.84
CA GLY A 406 -31.37 17.81 20.83
C GLY A 406 -29.88 18.21 20.90
N VAL A 407 -29.10 17.55 21.75
CA VAL A 407 -27.66 17.84 21.89
C VAL A 407 -26.82 16.61 21.49
N VAL A 408 -25.82 16.82 20.65
CA VAL A 408 -24.79 15.80 20.32
C VAL A 408 -23.55 16.10 21.12
N GLU A 409 -23.23 15.22 22.07
CA GLU A 409 -22.00 15.34 22.83
C GLU A 409 -20.76 15.13 21.94
N GLU A 410 -19.71 15.91 22.15
CA GLU A 410 -18.41 15.80 21.48
C GLU A 410 -18.51 15.83 19.94
N ALA A 411 -19.53 16.47 19.35
CA ALA A 411 -19.71 16.56 17.90
C ALA A 411 -18.45 17.00 17.15
N ALA A 412 -17.75 18.01 17.67
CA ALA A 412 -16.51 18.52 17.05
C ALA A 412 -15.41 17.45 16.99
N ALA A 413 -15.21 16.68 18.06
CA ALA A 413 -14.20 15.61 18.10
C ALA A 413 -14.54 14.45 17.13
N HIS A 414 -15.81 14.13 16.96
CA HIS A 414 -16.27 13.15 15.98
C HIS A 414 -16.03 13.62 14.54
N LEU A 415 -16.35 14.88 14.23
CA LEU A 415 -16.11 15.47 12.91
C LEU A 415 -14.60 15.56 12.60
N GLU A 416 -13.77 15.92 13.57
CA GLU A 416 -12.31 15.94 13.39
C GLU A 416 -11.75 14.53 13.13
N ARG A 417 -12.22 13.51 13.86
CA ARG A 417 -11.80 12.12 13.61
C ARG A 417 -12.22 11.65 12.20
N MET A 418 -13.41 11.99 11.74
CA MET A 418 -13.87 11.72 10.38
C MET A 418 -13.00 12.45 9.34
N ALA A 419 -12.64 13.72 9.59
CA ALA A 419 -11.76 14.49 8.73
C ALA A 419 -10.34 13.89 8.69
N GLY A 420 -9.82 13.40 9.81
CA GLY A 420 -8.56 12.65 9.88
C GLY A 420 -8.60 11.36 9.04
N ALA A 421 -9.69 10.61 9.13
CA ALA A 421 -9.90 9.43 8.30
C ALA A 421 -10.01 9.78 6.80
N ALA A 422 -10.68 10.89 6.45
CA ALA A 422 -10.78 11.36 5.07
C ALA A 422 -9.39 11.69 4.50
N ARG A 423 -8.57 12.42 5.25
CA ARG A 423 -7.18 12.70 4.85
C ARG A 423 -6.39 11.41 4.64
N HIS A 424 -6.49 10.46 5.56
CA HIS A 424 -5.77 9.18 5.48
C HIS A 424 -6.16 8.36 4.24
N PHE A 425 -7.45 8.25 3.94
CA PHE A 425 -7.94 7.44 2.81
C PHE A 425 -8.01 8.20 1.48
N GLY A 426 -7.64 9.47 1.45
CA GLY A 426 -7.73 10.30 0.24
C GLY A 426 -9.17 10.57 -0.20
N PHE A 427 -10.08 10.72 0.76
CA PHE A 427 -11.45 11.17 0.52
C PHE A 427 -11.48 12.70 0.42
N ALA A 428 -12.44 13.23 -0.34
CA ALA A 428 -12.69 14.68 -0.29
C ALA A 428 -13.10 15.10 1.13
N PRO A 429 -12.77 16.35 1.57
CA PRO A 429 -13.04 16.80 2.92
C PRO A 429 -14.55 16.80 3.25
N PRO A 430 -15.04 15.94 4.15
CA PRO A 430 -16.48 15.82 4.43
C PRO A 430 -16.99 16.81 5.48
N ALA A 431 -16.11 17.56 6.15
CA ALA A 431 -16.43 18.30 7.38
C ALA A 431 -17.66 19.22 7.25
N ALA A 432 -17.75 20.00 6.17
CA ALA A 432 -18.87 20.91 5.95
C ALA A 432 -20.19 20.17 5.67
N ALA A 433 -20.16 19.12 4.85
CA ALA A 433 -21.34 18.29 4.55
C ALA A 433 -21.79 17.54 5.80
N ALA A 434 -20.87 16.92 6.53
CA ALA A 434 -21.13 16.18 7.76
C ALA A 434 -21.73 17.08 8.86
N ALA A 435 -21.21 18.31 9.03
CA ALA A 435 -21.76 19.27 9.99
C ALA A 435 -23.19 19.69 9.63
N ARG A 436 -23.48 20.00 8.36
CA ARG A 436 -24.85 20.33 7.91
C ARG A 436 -25.81 19.15 8.11
N THR A 437 -25.39 17.96 7.74
CA THR A 437 -26.18 16.74 7.89
C THR A 437 -26.49 16.46 9.36
N LEU A 438 -25.50 16.61 10.25
CA LEU A 438 -25.67 16.42 11.68
C LEU A 438 -26.65 17.46 12.26
N ALA A 439 -26.54 18.73 11.86
CA ALA A 439 -27.45 19.79 12.29
C ALA A 439 -28.90 19.51 11.86
N ALA A 440 -29.11 18.99 10.66
CA ALA A 440 -30.44 18.60 10.19
C ALA A 440 -31.04 17.45 11.02
N VAL A 441 -30.24 16.44 11.41
CA VAL A 441 -30.66 15.35 12.29
C VAL A 441 -31.02 15.87 13.69
N VAL A 442 -30.25 16.78 14.26
CA VAL A 442 -30.52 17.41 15.55
C VAL A 442 -31.85 18.16 15.51
N ALA A 443 -32.09 18.94 14.45
CA ALA A 443 -33.36 19.65 14.27
C ALA A 443 -34.57 18.73 14.13
N ALA A 444 -34.40 17.57 13.48
CA ALA A 444 -35.44 16.57 13.31
C ALA A 444 -35.74 15.77 14.60
N HIS A 445 -34.79 15.70 15.54
CA HIS A 445 -34.89 14.89 16.76
C HIS A 445 -34.59 15.74 18.02
N PRO A 446 -35.41 16.75 18.34
CA PRO A 446 -35.16 17.67 19.44
C PRO A 446 -35.34 17.04 20.83
N ARG A 447 -35.94 15.86 20.92
CA ARG A 447 -36.22 15.14 22.17
C ARG A 447 -35.84 13.67 22.05
N GLY A 448 -35.69 13.02 23.22
CA GLY A 448 -35.35 11.60 23.29
C GLY A 448 -33.83 11.35 23.19
N THR A 449 -33.47 10.07 23.17
CA THR A 449 -32.06 9.62 23.06
C THR A 449 -31.91 8.76 21.79
N TRP A 450 -31.02 9.18 20.94
CA TRP A 450 -30.85 8.59 19.60
C TRP A 450 -29.40 8.14 19.35
N ARG A 451 -29.27 7.04 18.66
CA ARG A 451 -28.03 6.63 18.00
C ARG A 451 -28.00 7.23 16.60
N VAL A 452 -27.11 8.16 16.34
CA VAL A 452 -26.90 8.74 15.02
C VAL A 452 -25.72 8.04 14.35
N ARG A 453 -25.94 7.47 13.17
CA ARG A 453 -24.89 6.99 12.27
C ARG A 453 -24.67 8.07 11.22
N LEU A 454 -23.51 8.71 11.24
CA LEU A 454 -23.07 9.69 10.25
C LEU A 454 -22.08 9.00 9.31
N LEU A 455 -22.35 9.04 8.03
CA LEU A 455 -21.57 8.40 6.98
C LEU A 455 -21.08 9.46 6.01
N ALA A 456 -19.86 9.29 5.50
CA ALA A 456 -19.33 10.11 4.44
C ALA A 456 -18.70 9.23 3.35
N ASP A 457 -19.03 9.52 2.11
CA ASP A 457 -18.49 8.83 0.95
C ASP A 457 -17.18 9.44 0.47
N ARG A 458 -16.62 8.87 -0.59
CA ARG A 458 -15.33 9.31 -1.15
C ARG A 458 -15.39 10.72 -1.77
N ALA A 459 -16.56 11.16 -2.23
CA ALA A 459 -16.75 12.50 -2.77
C ALA A 459 -16.87 13.57 -1.68
N GLY A 460 -16.95 13.15 -0.41
CA GLY A 460 -17.12 14.04 0.75
C GLY A 460 -18.60 14.36 1.03
N ASP A 461 -19.53 13.71 0.32
CA ASP A 461 -20.95 13.82 0.62
C ASP A 461 -21.28 13.04 1.89
N ALA A 462 -22.16 13.63 2.71
CA ALA A 462 -22.52 13.04 4.00
C ALA A 462 -24.01 12.76 4.10
N ARG A 463 -24.32 11.63 4.74
CA ARG A 463 -25.70 11.27 5.14
C ARG A 463 -25.73 10.77 6.58
N ALA A 464 -26.88 10.85 7.21
CA ALA A 464 -27.04 10.34 8.57
C ALA A 464 -28.37 9.58 8.73
N GLU A 465 -28.31 8.60 9.62
CA GLU A 465 -29.44 7.77 10.03
C GLU A 465 -29.59 7.88 11.55
N ALA A 466 -30.78 8.10 12.05
CA ALA A 466 -31.09 8.17 13.48
C ALA A 466 -31.95 6.99 13.91
N PHE A 467 -31.56 6.33 15.00
CA PHE A 467 -32.29 5.20 15.60
C PHE A 467 -32.49 5.48 17.08
N GLU A 468 -33.65 5.18 17.60
CA GLU A 468 -33.92 5.30 19.04
C GLU A 468 -32.93 4.43 19.83
N LEU A 469 -32.34 5.00 20.88
CA LEU A 469 -31.34 4.36 21.72
C LEU A 469 -31.92 3.95 23.06
N ALA A 470 -32.07 2.64 23.26
CA ALA A 470 -32.44 2.12 24.56
C ALA A 470 -31.33 2.37 25.60
N PRO A 471 -31.68 2.61 26.88
CA PRO A 471 -30.71 2.76 27.97
C PRO A 471 -29.73 1.59 28.03
N SER A 472 -28.47 1.89 28.38
CA SER A 472 -27.48 0.85 28.62
C SER A 472 -27.74 0.15 29.96
N PRO A 473 -27.62 -1.19 30.06
CA PRO A 473 -27.67 -1.86 31.35
C PRO A 473 -26.47 -1.42 32.21
N PRO A 474 -26.61 -1.40 33.54
CA PRO A 474 -25.54 -0.97 34.45
C PRO A 474 -24.33 -1.92 34.45
N LEU A 475 -24.56 -3.20 34.14
CA LEU A 475 -23.54 -4.24 34.07
C LEU A 475 -23.80 -5.13 32.85
N VAL A 476 -22.76 -5.42 32.08
CA VAL A 476 -22.84 -6.30 30.92
C VAL A 476 -21.94 -7.53 31.04
N ARG A 477 -22.37 -8.63 30.42
CA ARG A 477 -21.58 -9.86 30.32
C ARG A 477 -20.81 -9.84 28.99
N VAL A 478 -19.51 -10.09 29.06
CA VAL A 478 -18.63 -10.08 27.88
C VAL A 478 -17.80 -11.36 27.83
N GLN A 479 -17.37 -11.76 26.65
CA GLN A 479 -16.39 -12.84 26.46
C GLN A 479 -15.04 -12.31 26.00
N VAL A 480 -13.98 -13.12 26.14
CA VAL A 480 -12.66 -12.87 25.55
C VAL A 480 -12.57 -13.65 24.23
N ALA A 481 -12.01 -13.04 23.20
CA ALA A 481 -11.77 -13.70 21.93
C ALA A 481 -10.90 -14.95 22.10
N ARG A 482 -11.26 -16.03 21.43
CA ARG A 482 -10.51 -17.30 21.47
C ARG A 482 -9.21 -17.24 20.67
N THR A 483 -9.20 -16.46 19.60
CA THR A 483 -8.07 -16.24 18.70
C THR A 483 -7.70 -14.76 18.68
N PRO A 484 -6.45 -14.39 18.37
CA PRO A 484 -6.06 -12.99 18.28
C PRO A 484 -6.77 -12.28 17.10
N LEU A 485 -6.96 -10.98 17.24
CA LEU A 485 -7.28 -10.09 16.13
C LEU A 485 -6.02 -9.94 15.27
N ILE A 486 -6.01 -10.64 14.15
CA ILE A 486 -4.90 -10.58 13.20
C ILE A 486 -4.89 -9.21 12.51
N GLY A 487 -3.72 -8.54 12.50
CA GLY A 487 -3.60 -7.20 11.92
C GLY A 487 -4.32 -6.12 12.72
N ALA A 488 -4.28 -6.21 14.03
CA ALA A 488 -4.86 -5.21 14.93
C ALA A 488 -4.35 -3.78 14.68
N ASP A 489 -3.15 -3.62 14.16
CA ASP A 489 -2.53 -2.35 13.74
C ASP A 489 -2.97 -1.85 12.35
N GLY A 490 -3.84 -2.60 11.67
CA GLY A 490 -4.37 -2.26 10.35
C GLY A 490 -5.20 -0.99 10.33
N GLU A 491 -5.24 -0.33 9.17
CA GLU A 491 -5.94 0.96 9.01
C GLU A 491 -7.44 0.88 9.27
N PHE A 492 -8.10 -0.24 8.95
CA PHE A 492 -9.54 -0.42 9.21
C PHE A 492 -9.88 -0.72 10.68
N VAL A 493 -8.88 -0.97 11.53
CA VAL A 493 -8.99 -0.95 12.99
C VAL A 493 -8.77 0.47 13.51
N ARG A 494 -7.74 1.16 13.04
CA ARG A 494 -7.36 2.51 13.49
C ARG A 494 -8.33 3.61 13.05
N PHE A 495 -9.03 3.43 11.92
CA PHE A 495 -10.00 4.38 11.38
C PHE A 495 -11.39 3.77 11.33
N LYS A 496 -12.38 4.54 11.77
CA LYS A 496 -13.76 4.10 11.83
C LYS A 496 -14.43 4.17 10.45
N THR A 497 -14.71 3.02 9.86
CA THR A 497 -15.34 2.88 8.54
C THR A 497 -16.47 1.87 8.56
N THR A 498 -17.20 1.75 7.44
CA THR A 498 -18.23 0.70 7.26
C THR A 498 -17.60 -0.68 7.02
N ARG A 499 -16.30 -0.76 6.76
CA ARG A 499 -15.56 -2.01 6.53
C ARG A 499 -15.18 -2.64 7.87
N ARG A 500 -15.98 -3.58 8.35
CA ARG A 500 -15.89 -4.14 9.70
C ARG A 500 -15.78 -5.67 9.77
N ALA A 501 -15.56 -6.35 8.64
CA ALA A 501 -15.49 -7.81 8.58
C ALA A 501 -14.50 -8.43 9.59
N HIS A 502 -13.40 -7.73 9.90
CA HIS A 502 -12.41 -8.14 10.91
C HIS A 502 -12.98 -8.20 12.35
N TYR A 503 -14.05 -7.45 12.65
CA TYR A 503 -14.76 -7.54 13.93
C TYR A 503 -15.93 -8.52 13.88
N ASP A 504 -16.57 -8.71 12.72
CA ASP A 504 -17.77 -9.53 12.58
C ASP A 504 -17.47 -11.01 12.92
N ALA A 505 -16.25 -11.48 12.65
CA ALA A 505 -15.78 -12.81 13.03
C ALA A 505 -15.76 -13.06 14.56
N PHE A 506 -15.70 -11.99 15.36
CA PHE A 506 -15.67 -12.04 16.82
C PHE A 506 -17.01 -11.70 17.47
N ALA A 507 -18.06 -11.42 16.69
CA ALA A 507 -19.37 -11.11 17.24
C ALA A 507 -19.85 -12.26 18.14
N PRO A 508 -20.35 -11.97 19.37
CA PRO A 508 -20.90 -13.00 20.23
C PRO A 508 -22.04 -13.76 19.55
N ARG A 509 -22.00 -15.09 19.62
CA ARG A 509 -23.13 -15.95 19.15
C ARG A 509 -24.21 -16.10 20.20
N ASP A 510 -23.85 -16.00 21.48
CA ASP A 510 -24.79 -16.01 22.60
C ASP A 510 -25.43 -14.63 22.77
N PRO A 511 -26.75 -14.49 22.65
CA PRO A 511 -27.45 -13.20 22.77
C PRO A 511 -27.34 -12.57 24.17
N GLU A 512 -26.99 -13.35 25.21
CA GLU A 512 -26.75 -12.83 26.55
C GLU A 512 -25.40 -12.12 26.69
N LEU A 513 -24.49 -12.33 25.73
CA LEU A 513 -23.20 -11.68 25.72
C LEU A 513 -23.27 -10.34 24.97
N PHE A 514 -22.88 -9.29 25.66
CA PHE A 514 -22.94 -7.94 25.13
C PHE A 514 -21.90 -7.69 24.02
N ASP A 515 -20.65 -8.14 24.23
CA ASP A 515 -19.56 -7.91 23.27
C ASP A 515 -18.39 -8.90 23.51
N THR A 516 -17.41 -8.90 22.62
CA THR A 516 -16.18 -9.69 22.73
C THR A 516 -14.98 -8.77 22.92
N LEU A 517 -14.20 -9.00 23.98
CA LEU A 517 -12.91 -8.35 24.23
C LEU A 517 -11.83 -8.99 23.37
N LEU A 518 -11.13 -8.17 22.59
CA LEU A 518 -10.12 -8.59 21.62
C LEU A 518 -8.71 -8.43 22.19
N TRP A 519 -7.78 -9.18 21.61
CA TRP A 519 -6.35 -9.13 21.89
C TRP A 519 -5.56 -9.38 20.58
N ASN A 520 -4.34 -8.85 20.49
CA ASN A 520 -3.50 -8.94 19.29
C ASN A 520 -2.56 -10.15 19.32
N GLU A 521 -1.79 -10.36 18.26
CA GLU A 521 -0.85 -11.49 18.12
C GLU A 521 0.27 -11.53 19.18
N ARG A 522 0.51 -10.41 19.88
CA ARG A 522 1.45 -10.31 21.03
C ARG A 522 0.78 -10.66 22.36
N GLY A 523 -0.50 -11.03 22.37
CA GLY A 523 -1.27 -11.31 23.59
C GLY A 523 -1.69 -10.06 24.36
N GLU A 524 -1.57 -8.87 23.77
CA GLU A 524 -1.97 -7.60 24.36
C GLU A 524 -3.46 -7.34 24.10
N LEU A 525 -4.19 -6.87 25.10
CA LEU A 525 -5.57 -6.43 24.92
C LEU A 525 -5.63 -5.23 23.96
N THR A 526 -6.68 -5.18 23.18
CA THR A 526 -6.92 -4.08 22.21
C THR A 526 -8.19 -3.32 22.58
N GLU A 527 -9.33 -3.82 22.21
CA GLU A 527 -10.64 -3.18 22.43
C GLU A 527 -11.76 -4.21 22.37
N PHE A 528 -13.01 -3.81 22.60
CA PHE A 528 -14.21 -4.58 22.23
C PHE A 528 -14.55 -4.39 20.76
N THR A 529 -15.37 -5.27 20.19
CA THR A 529 -15.75 -5.12 18.76
C THR A 529 -16.49 -3.80 18.48
N ARG A 530 -17.11 -3.17 19.49
CA ARG A 530 -17.92 -1.94 19.36
C ARG A 530 -17.52 -0.81 20.30
N GLY A 531 -16.46 -0.96 21.09
CA GLY A 531 -16.01 0.06 22.03
C GLY A 531 -14.64 -0.21 22.62
N ASN A 532 -14.10 0.78 23.32
CA ASN A 532 -12.84 0.62 24.02
C ASN A 532 -13.01 -0.13 25.36
N VAL A 533 -11.91 -0.62 25.92
CA VAL A 533 -11.87 -1.33 27.19
C VAL A 533 -11.11 -0.53 28.24
N ALA A 534 -11.59 -0.59 29.45
CA ALA A 534 -10.85 -0.19 30.64
C ALA A 534 -10.74 -1.38 31.62
N LEU A 535 -9.54 -1.57 32.17
CA LEU A 535 -9.24 -2.59 33.16
C LEU A 535 -8.71 -1.91 34.42
N ARG A 536 -9.23 -2.27 35.62
CA ARG A 536 -8.71 -1.75 36.86
C ARG A 536 -7.68 -2.70 37.44
N LEU A 537 -6.44 -2.22 37.54
CA LEU A 537 -5.31 -2.94 38.08
C LEU A 537 -4.65 -2.07 39.16
N ASP A 538 -4.39 -2.65 40.32
CA ASP A 538 -3.74 -1.98 41.44
C ASP A 538 -4.42 -0.63 41.80
N GLY A 539 -5.76 -0.60 41.74
CA GLY A 539 -6.58 0.57 42.03
C GLY A 539 -6.64 1.63 40.92
N GLN A 540 -5.93 1.46 39.80
CA GLN A 540 -5.91 2.40 38.68
C GLN A 540 -6.69 1.87 37.46
N TRP A 541 -7.47 2.73 36.83
CA TRP A 541 -8.12 2.42 35.57
C TRP A 541 -7.15 2.63 34.39
N LEU A 542 -6.87 1.54 33.67
CA LEU A 542 -5.97 1.50 32.52
C LEU A 542 -6.74 1.19 31.26
N THR A 543 -6.31 1.74 30.12
CA THR A 543 -6.81 1.39 28.79
C THR A 543 -5.62 1.04 27.87
N PRO A 544 -5.77 0.10 26.94
CA PRO A 544 -4.67 -0.28 26.05
C PRO A 544 -4.12 0.91 25.26
N ALA A 545 -2.79 0.96 25.13
CA ALA A 545 -2.09 1.96 24.35
C ALA A 545 -2.41 1.80 22.85
N LEU A 546 -2.46 2.90 22.10
CA LEU A 546 -2.81 2.88 20.67
C LEU A 546 -1.92 1.92 19.85
N ARG A 547 -0.66 1.74 20.24
CA ARG A 547 0.26 0.79 19.59
C ARG A 547 -0.14 -0.68 19.74
N CYS A 548 -1.06 -1.01 20.64
CA CYS A 548 -1.62 -2.36 20.75
C CYS A 548 -2.62 -2.67 19.62
N GLY A 549 -3.04 -1.67 18.86
CA GLY A 549 -3.95 -1.79 17.72
C GLY A 549 -5.41 -1.71 18.13
N LEU A 550 -5.97 -0.52 18.14
CA LEU A 550 -7.36 -0.22 18.49
C LEU A 550 -7.82 1.10 17.87
N LEU A 551 -9.13 1.30 17.84
CA LEU A 551 -9.71 2.56 17.42
C LEU A 551 -9.43 3.65 18.48
N PRO A 552 -8.88 4.83 18.10
CA PRO A 552 -8.78 5.99 18.96
C PRO A 552 -10.19 6.59 19.22
N GLY A 553 -10.89 6.06 20.24
CA GLY A 553 -12.26 6.45 20.56
C GLY A 553 -12.33 7.89 21.08
N VAL A 554 -13.39 8.64 20.71
CA VAL A 554 -13.60 10.01 21.17
C VAL A 554 -13.79 10.03 22.69
N ALA A 555 -14.62 9.13 23.24
CA ALA A 555 -14.77 8.97 24.68
C ALA A 555 -13.45 8.57 25.36
N ARG A 556 -12.62 7.75 24.71
CA ARG A 556 -11.28 7.38 25.22
C ARG A 556 -10.38 8.60 25.36
N ALA A 557 -10.31 9.42 24.31
CA ALA A 557 -9.51 10.64 24.32
C ALA A 557 -9.97 11.61 25.42
N ARG A 558 -11.27 11.74 25.65
CA ARG A 558 -11.83 12.54 26.75
C ARG A 558 -11.41 11.99 28.13
N LEU A 559 -11.62 10.70 28.39
CA LEU A 559 -11.32 10.09 29.70
C LEU A 559 -9.82 10.13 30.04
N LEU A 560 -8.95 10.06 29.03
CA LEU A 560 -7.50 10.26 29.21
C LEU A 560 -7.18 11.72 29.59
N ARG A 561 -7.77 12.70 28.91
CA ARG A 561 -7.60 14.15 29.23
C ARG A 561 -8.12 14.51 30.63
N GLU A 562 -9.19 13.87 31.07
CA GLU A 562 -9.78 14.01 32.39
C GLU A 562 -8.95 13.31 33.49
N GLY A 563 -7.90 12.56 33.14
CA GLY A 563 -7.09 11.79 34.07
C GLY A 563 -7.82 10.57 34.70
N ARG A 564 -8.97 10.19 34.16
CA ARG A 564 -9.77 9.03 34.62
C ARG A 564 -9.20 7.71 34.12
N LEU A 565 -8.46 7.73 33.02
CA LEU A 565 -7.76 6.60 32.43
C LEU A 565 -6.28 6.92 32.23
N ARG A 566 -5.45 5.88 32.26
CA ARG A 566 -4.05 5.93 31.82
C ARG A 566 -3.83 4.88 30.75
N GLU A 567 -2.97 5.18 29.78
CA GLU A 567 -2.54 4.22 28.76
C GLU A 567 -1.51 3.25 29.33
N ALA A 568 -1.67 1.97 29.00
CA ALA A 568 -0.71 0.93 29.32
C ALA A 568 -0.72 -0.18 28.28
N VAL A 569 0.34 -0.97 28.19
CA VAL A 569 0.26 -2.29 27.55
C VAL A 569 -0.34 -3.25 28.58
N ILE A 570 -1.48 -3.83 28.25
CA ILE A 570 -2.24 -4.74 29.10
C ILE A 570 -2.31 -6.08 28.40
N HIS A 571 -1.85 -7.13 29.05
CA HIS A 571 -1.90 -8.46 28.45
C HIS A 571 -3.18 -9.20 28.86
N LYS A 572 -3.62 -10.16 28.03
CA LYS A 572 -4.82 -10.95 28.30
C LYS A 572 -4.76 -11.72 29.63
N HIS A 573 -3.57 -12.05 30.13
CA HIS A 573 -3.41 -12.72 31.43
C HIS A 573 -3.66 -11.76 32.61
N ASP A 574 -3.55 -10.45 32.42
CA ASP A 574 -3.84 -9.45 33.47
C ASP A 574 -5.32 -9.42 33.84
N LEU A 575 -6.21 -9.95 32.97
CA LEU A 575 -7.63 -10.10 33.29
C LEU A 575 -7.90 -10.93 34.56
N ALA A 576 -7.01 -11.88 34.87
CA ALA A 576 -7.15 -12.73 36.06
C ALA A 576 -6.93 -12.01 37.41
N ARG A 577 -6.18 -10.89 37.38
CA ARG A 577 -5.86 -10.08 38.56
C ARG A 577 -6.60 -8.76 38.62
N ALA A 578 -7.41 -8.47 37.60
CA ALA A 578 -8.16 -7.22 37.53
C ALA A 578 -9.32 -7.24 38.53
N ASP A 579 -9.49 -6.12 39.23
CA ASP A 579 -10.59 -5.90 40.16
C ASP A 579 -11.74 -5.06 39.55
N GLY A 580 -11.63 -4.70 38.26
CA GLY A 580 -12.65 -4.02 37.48
C GLY A 580 -12.43 -4.15 35.99
N LEU A 581 -13.51 -4.30 35.25
CA LEU A 581 -13.54 -4.28 33.78
C LEU A 581 -14.70 -3.40 33.33
N ALA A 582 -14.48 -2.57 32.31
CA ALA A 582 -15.53 -1.75 31.74
C ALA A 582 -15.42 -1.68 30.21
N PHE A 583 -16.58 -1.67 29.59
CA PHE A 583 -16.81 -1.27 28.21
C PHE A 583 -17.12 0.23 28.16
N PHE A 584 -16.58 0.97 27.19
CA PHE A 584 -17.01 2.34 27.01
C PHE A 584 -16.87 2.83 25.55
N ASN A 585 -17.74 3.74 25.16
CA ASN A 585 -17.71 4.50 23.91
C ASN A 585 -18.56 5.77 24.02
N SER A 586 -18.50 6.66 23.02
CA SER A 586 -19.30 7.90 23.01
C SER A 586 -20.80 7.69 22.93
N LEU A 587 -21.28 6.51 22.44
CA LEU A 587 -22.70 6.22 22.31
C LEU A 587 -23.34 5.78 23.63
N ARG A 588 -22.66 4.86 24.36
CA ARG A 588 -23.23 4.20 25.55
C ARG A 588 -22.62 4.71 26.86
N GLY A 589 -21.61 5.56 26.78
CA GLY A 589 -20.87 6.00 27.96
C GLY A 589 -20.03 4.86 28.57
N TRP A 590 -19.84 4.91 29.87
CA TRP A 590 -19.16 3.90 30.67
C TRP A 590 -20.15 2.84 31.14
N VAL A 591 -19.85 1.56 30.90
CA VAL A 591 -20.66 0.43 31.31
C VAL A 591 -19.78 -0.61 31.98
N ASP A 592 -20.04 -0.94 33.22
CA ASP A 592 -19.30 -1.99 33.92
C ASP A 592 -19.50 -3.33 33.21
N ALA A 593 -18.43 -4.11 33.13
CA ALA A 593 -18.43 -5.38 32.42
C ALA A 593 -17.93 -6.54 33.31
N ARG A 594 -18.48 -7.71 33.09
CA ARG A 594 -18.01 -8.96 33.71
C ARG A 594 -17.63 -9.96 32.64
N CYS A 595 -16.38 -10.41 32.70
CA CYS A 595 -15.91 -11.45 31.80
C CYS A 595 -16.54 -12.80 32.17
N VAL A 596 -17.19 -13.44 31.20
CA VAL A 596 -17.62 -14.85 31.31
C VAL A 596 -16.45 -15.68 30.82
N LEU A 597 -15.71 -16.29 31.75
CA LEU A 597 -14.69 -17.25 31.40
C LEU A 597 -15.36 -18.44 30.71
N ALA A 598 -14.88 -18.82 29.54
CA ALA A 598 -15.31 -20.07 28.93
C ALA A 598 -15.13 -21.22 29.95
N PRO A 599 -16.10 -22.16 30.07
CA PRO A 599 -15.90 -23.33 30.90
C PRO A 599 -14.60 -23.99 30.47
N ARG A 600 -13.73 -24.29 31.41
CA ARG A 600 -12.50 -25.04 31.17
C ARG A 600 -12.94 -26.34 30.51
N GLY A 601 -12.69 -26.48 29.21
CA GLY A 601 -12.92 -27.70 28.49
C GLY A 601 -12.13 -28.82 29.16
N GLY A 602 -12.84 -29.88 29.57
CA GLY A 602 -12.27 -31.10 30.05
C GLY A 602 -11.50 -31.84 28.95
#